data_c9193df40bceffe9e2dc9a9ca24653a3
#
_entry.id   c9193df40bceffe9e2dc9a9ca24653a3
#
_cell.length_a   1.000
_cell.length_b   1.000
_cell.length_c   1.000
_cell.angle_alpha   90.00
_cell.angle_beta   90.00
_cell.angle_gamma   90.00
#
_symmetry.space_group_name_H-M   'P 1'
#
loop_
_entity.id
_entity.type
_entity.pdbx_description
1 polymer ?
#
loop_
_entity_poly.entity_id
_entity_poly.type
_entity_poly.pdbx_seq_one_letter_code
_entity_poly.pdbx_strand_id
1 'polypeptide(L)'
;NRIIKYAQKEDCDSVVCAFDMDRDCLMTNEERRAFLEDKVDYLIEIPFTREMMEMEAEKFIDEILHKKLHAAHIVVGTDFNFGHEKRGNHQMLEKYAAKYGYTVDVVEKAYYKDREISSTYIRELLLDGNVPLANKLLGYPYEITSVVEHGQQLGRTLGFPTMNIAWPKRKIIPPRGVYLCR
;
A
#
# COMPACT_ATOMS: atom_id res chain seq x y z
N ASN A 1 4.92 -6.26 10.17
CA ASN A 1 5.00 -7.22 11.28
C ASN A 1 4.99 -6.64 12.70
N ARG A 2 5.13 -5.33 12.93
CA ARG A 2 5.05 -4.75 14.28
C ARG A 2 3.63 -4.80 14.79
N ILE A 3 2.67 -4.35 13.97
CA ILE A 3 1.24 -4.34 14.36
C ILE A 3 0.72 -5.74 14.68
N ILE A 4 1.09 -6.76 13.88
CA ILE A 4 0.68 -8.15 14.10
C ILE A 4 1.21 -8.67 15.46
N LYS A 5 2.48 -8.40 15.76
CA LYS A 5 3.08 -8.79 17.04
C LYS A 5 2.40 -8.11 18.23
N TYR A 6 2.04 -6.83 18.07
CA TYR A 6 1.32 -6.11 19.11
C TYR A 6 -0.09 -6.67 19.30
N ALA A 7 -0.82 -6.87 18.21
CA ALA A 7 -2.16 -7.41 18.23
C ALA A 7 -2.22 -8.78 18.95
N GLN A 8 -1.29 -9.68 18.61
CA GLN A 8 -1.18 -10.99 19.26
C GLN A 8 -0.84 -10.91 20.74
N LYS A 9 -0.04 -9.92 21.16
CA LYS A 9 0.37 -9.74 22.56
C LYS A 9 -0.74 -9.16 23.43
N GLU A 10 -1.50 -8.22 22.90
CA GLU A 10 -2.50 -7.45 23.64
C GLU A 10 -3.95 -7.91 23.37
N ASP A 11 -4.13 -9.04 22.68
CA ASP A 11 -5.43 -9.61 22.31
C ASP A 11 -6.34 -8.61 21.57
N CYS A 12 -5.77 -7.96 20.55
CA CYS A 12 -6.43 -6.97 19.71
C CYS A 12 -6.43 -7.43 18.26
N ASP A 13 -7.34 -6.88 17.45
CA ASP A 13 -7.34 -7.08 16.01
C ASP A 13 -6.25 -6.22 15.32
N SER A 14 -5.59 -6.82 14.33
CA SER A 14 -4.66 -6.11 13.44
C SER A 14 -5.41 -5.51 12.24
N VAL A 15 -5.28 -4.19 12.07
CA VAL A 15 -6.00 -3.44 11.03
C VAL A 15 -5.03 -2.71 10.13
N VAL A 16 -5.19 -2.85 8.82
CA VAL A 16 -4.51 -2.02 7.82
C VAL A 16 -5.51 -1.05 7.21
N CYS A 17 -5.25 0.25 7.34
CA CYS A 17 -6.01 1.30 6.67
C CYS A 17 -5.32 1.69 5.37
N ALA A 18 -5.96 1.47 4.24
CA ALA A 18 -5.46 1.82 2.92
C ALA A 18 -6.32 2.95 2.32
N PHE A 19 -5.68 4.07 2.00
CA PHE A 19 -6.35 5.17 1.32
C PHE A 19 -6.32 4.93 -0.20
N ASP A 20 -7.50 4.89 -0.82
CA ASP A 20 -7.60 4.74 -2.27
C ASP A 20 -7.51 6.13 -2.92
N MET A 21 -6.30 6.46 -3.35
CA MET A 21 -6.01 7.69 -4.07
C MET A 21 -6.09 7.46 -5.57
N ASP A 22 -6.68 8.42 -6.31
CA ASP A 22 -6.79 8.37 -7.77
C ASP A 22 -5.45 8.69 -8.45
N ARG A 23 -4.52 7.74 -8.38
CA ARG A 23 -3.17 7.82 -9.00
C ARG A 23 -2.66 6.43 -9.36
N ASP A 24 -1.62 6.39 -10.20
CA ASP A 24 -0.92 5.14 -10.53
C ASP A 24 -0.44 4.42 -9.28
N CYS A 25 -0.70 3.12 -9.21
CA CYS A 25 -0.43 2.30 -8.05
C CYS A 25 0.60 1.19 -8.34
N LEU A 26 1.33 0.82 -7.30
CA LEU A 26 2.23 -0.34 -7.31
C LEU A 26 1.46 -1.65 -7.17
N MET A 27 0.31 -1.59 -6.53
CA MET A 27 -0.55 -2.73 -6.23
C MET A 27 -2.00 -2.29 -6.38
N THR A 28 -2.80 -3.03 -7.12
CA THR A 28 -4.24 -2.78 -7.22
C THR A 28 -4.93 -3.11 -5.90
N ASN A 29 -6.19 -2.70 -5.74
CA ASN A 29 -6.96 -3.05 -4.53
C ASN A 29 -7.16 -4.56 -4.42
N GLU A 30 -7.39 -5.26 -5.53
CA GLU A 30 -7.52 -6.72 -5.57
C GLU A 30 -6.23 -7.43 -5.16
N GLU A 31 -5.11 -7.00 -5.72
CA GLU A 31 -3.79 -7.52 -5.33
C GLU A 31 -3.46 -7.24 -3.87
N ARG A 32 -3.83 -6.05 -3.36
CA ARG A 32 -3.65 -5.70 -1.94
C ARG A 32 -4.48 -6.58 -1.02
N ARG A 33 -5.74 -6.85 -1.37
CA ARG A 33 -6.60 -7.77 -0.61
C ARG A 33 -5.97 -9.15 -0.55
N ALA A 34 -5.62 -9.72 -1.71
CA ALA A 34 -4.97 -11.04 -1.77
C ALA A 34 -3.64 -11.06 -1.01
N PHE A 35 -2.83 -10.00 -1.08
CA PHE A 35 -1.55 -9.92 -0.37
C PHE A 35 -1.70 -9.85 1.16
N LEU A 36 -2.78 -9.28 1.66
CA LEU A 36 -3.01 -9.07 3.10
C LEU A 36 -3.96 -10.10 3.74
N GLU A 37 -4.69 -10.89 2.95
CA GLU A 37 -5.74 -11.80 3.41
C GLU A 37 -5.32 -12.70 4.59
N ASP A 38 -4.13 -13.29 4.51
CA ASP A 38 -3.61 -14.18 5.57
C ASP A 38 -2.67 -13.47 6.56
N LYS A 39 -2.57 -12.14 6.51
CA LYS A 39 -1.56 -11.39 7.27
C LYS A 39 -2.14 -10.49 8.34
N VAL A 40 -3.35 -10.00 8.14
CA VAL A 40 -4.02 -9.09 9.08
C VAL A 40 -5.48 -9.49 9.23
N ASP A 41 -6.08 -9.14 10.35
CA ASP A 41 -7.48 -9.47 10.62
C ASP A 41 -8.44 -8.62 9.77
N TYR A 42 -8.10 -7.34 9.55
CA TYR A 42 -8.92 -6.43 8.75
C TYR A 42 -8.10 -5.56 7.81
N LEU A 43 -8.59 -5.41 6.58
CA LEU A 43 -8.18 -4.39 5.63
C LEU A 43 -9.33 -3.41 5.43
N ILE A 44 -9.13 -2.15 5.81
CA ILE A 44 -10.10 -1.07 5.61
C ILE A 44 -9.63 -0.21 4.45
N GLU A 45 -10.37 -0.27 3.35
CA GLU A 45 -10.13 0.60 2.19
C GLU A 45 -10.96 1.88 2.35
N ILE A 46 -10.27 2.99 2.53
CA ILE A 46 -10.88 4.30 2.78
C ILE A 46 -10.84 5.09 1.47
N PRO A 47 -12.02 5.39 0.87
CA PRO A 47 -12.08 6.26 -0.30
C PRO A 47 -11.54 7.65 0.06
N PHE A 48 -10.60 8.16 -0.74
CA PHE A 48 -10.03 9.48 -0.53
C PHE A 48 -10.93 10.55 -1.13
N THR A 49 -12.12 10.71 -0.54
CA THR A 49 -13.15 11.67 -0.96
C THR A 49 -12.75 13.11 -0.61
N ARG A 50 -13.47 14.09 -1.19
CA ARG A 50 -13.27 15.50 -0.85
C ARG A 50 -13.45 15.75 0.65
N GLU A 51 -14.46 15.13 1.26
CA GLU A 51 -14.71 15.24 2.71
C GLU A 51 -13.50 14.71 3.52
N MET A 52 -12.91 13.59 3.11
CA MET A 52 -11.71 13.03 3.74
C MET A 52 -10.49 13.94 3.55
N MET A 53 -10.34 14.59 2.39
CA MET A 53 -9.26 15.53 2.12
C MET A 53 -9.37 16.83 2.93
N GLU A 54 -10.59 17.29 3.17
CA GLU A 54 -10.90 18.51 3.92
C GLU A 54 -11.02 18.26 5.44
N MET A 55 -10.93 16.99 5.89
CA MET A 55 -11.04 16.64 7.31
C MET A 55 -9.85 17.15 8.10
N GLU A 56 -10.11 17.95 9.15
CA GLU A 56 -9.05 18.42 10.06
C GLU A 56 -8.36 17.25 10.77
N ALA A 57 -7.08 17.43 11.08
CA ALA A 57 -6.26 16.36 11.65
C ALA A 57 -6.79 15.88 13.01
N GLU A 58 -7.23 16.80 13.87
CA GLU A 58 -7.84 16.49 15.17
C GLU A 58 -9.13 15.68 15.01
N LYS A 59 -9.93 16.03 14.00
CA LYS A 59 -11.18 15.33 13.70
C LYS A 59 -10.89 13.90 13.20
N PHE A 60 -9.86 13.73 12.39
CA PHE A 60 -9.43 12.40 11.96
C PHE A 60 -9.01 11.51 13.15
N ILE A 61 -8.25 12.07 14.12
CA ILE A 61 -7.88 11.33 15.33
C ILE A 61 -9.12 10.96 16.16
N ASP A 62 -10.00 11.92 16.42
CA ASP A 62 -11.17 11.71 17.27
C ASP A 62 -12.22 10.78 16.62
N GLU A 63 -12.62 11.06 15.38
CA GLU A 63 -13.72 10.35 14.74
C GLU A 63 -13.31 9.03 14.10
N ILE A 64 -12.12 8.99 13.49
CA ILE A 64 -11.69 7.78 12.77
C ILE A 64 -10.89 6.88 13.71
N LEU A 65 -9.77 7.35 14.25
CA LEU A 65 -8.87 6.49 15.02
C LEU A 65 -9.47 6.09 16.38
N HIS A 66 -10.07 7.04 17.09
CA HIS A 66 -10.62 6.77 18.42
C HIS A 66 -12.03 6.19 18.36
N LYS A 67 -13.02 6.89 17.78
CA LYS A 67 -14.43 6.49 17.84
C LYS A 67 -14.80 5.33 16.93
N LYS A 68 -14.26 5.28 15.70
CA LYS A 68 -14.63 4.23 14.75
C LYS A 68 -13.73 3.01 14.83
N LEU A 69 -12.42 3.22 14.95
CA LEU A 69 -11.45 2.13 14.96
C LEU A 69 -11.09 1.63 16.37
N HIS A 70 -11.43 2.40 17.41
CA HIS A 70 -11.03 2.10 18.79
C HIS A 70 -9.55 1.75 18.91
N ALA A 71 -8.70 2.50 18.20
CA ALA A 71 -7.28 2.23 18.07
C ALA A 71 -6.60 2.19 19.44
N ALA A 72 -6.02 1.06 19.81
CA ALA A 72 -5.21 0.90 21.02
C ALA A 72 -3.72 1.12 20.72
N HIS A 73 -3.29 0.80 19.49
CA HIS A 73 -1.92 0.98 19.05
C HIS A 73 -1.88 1.40 17.58
N ILE A 74 -1.09 2.43 17.29
CA ILE A 74 -0.97 3.01 15.95
C ILE A 74 0.47 2.86 15.46
N VAL A 75 0.66 2.25 14.28
CA VAL A 75 1.98 2.10 13.66
C VAL A 75 2.01 2.93 12.39
N VAL A 76 2.93 3.88 12.32
CA VAL A 76 3.08 4.79 11.17
C VAL A 76 4.56 4.98 10.79
N GLY A 77 4.81 5.42 9.57
CA GLY A 77 6.15 5.83 9.16
C GLY A 77 6.49 7.26 9.61
N THR A 78 7.77 7.61 9.61
CA THR A 78 8.25 8.97 9.96
C THR A 78 7.70 10.05 9.03
N ASP A 79 7.31 9.71 7.80
CA ASP A 79 6.73 10.62 6.80
C ASP A 79 5.22 10.60 6.76
N PHE A 80 4.57 9.91 7.70
CA PHE A 80 3.12 9.84 7.74
C PHE A 80 2.50 11.21 8.02
N ASN A 81 1.62 11.63 7.10
CA ASN A 81 0.86 12.87 7.22
C ASN A 81 -0.62 12.58 6.95
N PHE A 82 -1.49 13.29 7.66
CA PHE A 82 -2.94 13.17 7.58
C PHE A 82 -3.66 14.50 7.83
N GLY A 83 -4.97 14.50 7.60
CA GLY A 83 -5.79 15.69 7.79
C GLY A 83 -5.61 16.72 6.68
N HIS A 84 -6.44 17.75 6.74
CA HIS A 84 -6.44 18.83 5.77
C HIS A 84 -5.06 19.48 5.64
N GLU A 85 -4.60 19.70 4.41
CA GLU A 85 -3.29 20.27 4.08
C GLU A 85 -2.09 19.54 4.75
N LYS A 86 -2.26 18.24 5.12
CA LYS A 86 -1.23 17.44 5.79
C LYS A 86 -0.76 18.03 7.14
N ARG A 87 -1.66 18.69 7.86
CA ARG A 87 -1.33 19.32 9.15
C ARG A 87 -1.08 18.31 10.27
N GLY A 88 -1.62 17.10 10.16
CA GLY A 88 -1.36 15.99 11.07
C GLY A 88 -0.09 15.22 10.69
N ASN A 89 0.65 14.77 11.68
CA ASN A 89 1.85 13.95 11.54
C ASN A 89 1.98 13.01 12.76
N HIS A 90 3.05 12.19 12.80
CA HIS A 90 3.27 11.27 13.91
C HIS A 90 3.41 11.97 15.26
N GLN A 91 4.02 13.17 15.33
CA GLN A 91 4.16 13.94 16.57
C GLN A 91 2.80 14.37 17.11
N MET A 92 1.87 14.71 16.21
CA MET A 92 0.50 15.00 16.61
C MET A 92 -0.21 13.76 17.14
N LEU A 93 -0.01 12.58 16.57
CA LEU A 93 -0.53 11.32 17.13
C LEU A 93 0.03 11.10 18.54
N GLU A 94 1.33 11.24 18.74
CA GLU A 94 1.96 11.10 20.06
C GLU A 94 1.39 12.10 21.09
N LYS A 95 1.20 13.36 20.69
CA LYS A 95 0.60 14.41 21.53
C LYS A 95 -0.81 14.03 22.02
N TYR A 96 -1.61 13.41 21.18
CA TYR A 96 -2.98 13.02 21.52
C TYR A 96 -3.10 11.62 22.15
N ALA A 97 -2.01 10.86 22.22
CA ALA A 97 -2.00 9.47 22.71
C ALA A 97 -2.60 9.34 24.11
N ALA A 98 -2.12 10.16 25.07
CA ALA A 98 -2.62 10.14 26.44
C ALA A 98 -4.11 10.51 26.55
N LYS A 99 -4.59 11.42 25.69
CA LYS A 99 -6.01 11.86 25.70
C LYS A 99 -6.96 10.75 25.25
N TYR A 100 -6.55 9.97 24.27
CA TYR A 100 -7.43 8.96 23.64
C TYR A 100 -7.08 7.52 24.02
N GLY A 101 -6.04 7.31 24.82
CA GLY A 101 -5.69 6.00 25.38
C GLY A 101 -5.01 5.04 24.41
N TYR A 102 -4.40 5.54 23.33
CA TYR A 102 -3.62 4.72 22.41
C TYR A 102 -2.11 4.94 22.58
N THR A 103 -1.32 4.06 22.00
CA THR A 103 0.14 4.20 21.87
C THR A 103 0.55 4.34 20.41
N VAL A 104 1.72 4.94 20.16
CA VAL A 104 2.24 5.16 18.80
C VAL A 104 3.61 4.52 18.63
N ASP A 105 3.79 3.76 17.55
CA ASP A 105 5.10 3.23 17.13
C ASP A 105 5.46 3.86 15.78
N VAL A 106 6.52 4.66 15.77
CA VAL A 106 7.02 5.34 14.58
C VAL A 106 8.10 4.48 13.94
N VAL A 107 7.87 4.05 12.70
CA VAL A 107 8.80 3.19 11.96
C VAL A 107 9.68 4.05 11.08
N GLU A 108 10.99 3.93 11.27
CA GLU A 108 11.96 4.56 10.38
C GLU A 108 11.96 3.88 9.01
N LYS A 109 12.28 4.64 7.99
CA LYS A 109 12.36 4.15 6.63
C LYS A 109 13.61 3.31 6.41
N ALA A 110 13.48 2.30 5.55
CA ALA A 110 14.62 1.53 5.10
C ALA A 110 15.36 2.27 3.97
N TYR A 111 16.65 2.02 3.87
CA TYR A 111 17.50 2.60 2.83
C TYR A 111 18.13 1.51 1.97
N TYR A 112 18.31 1.81 0.71
CA TYR A 112 19.15 1.05 -0.19
C TYR A 112 20.26 1.95 -0.69
N LYS A 113 21.51 1.65 -0.29
CA LYS A 113 22.65 2.57 -0.41
C LYS A 113 22.27 3.90 0.27
N ASP A 114 22.42 5.01 -0.42
CA ASP A 114 22.19 6.35 0.12
C ASP A 114 20.77 6.88 -0.17
N ARG A 115 19.87 6.01 -0.69
CA ARG A 115 18.52 6.41 -1.06
C ARG A 115 17.47 5.69 -0.24
N GLU A 116 16.49 6.46 0.25
CA GLU A 116 15.32 5.96 0.95
C GLU A 116 14.45 5.08 0.05
N ILE A 117 14.04 3.91 0.56
CA ILE A 117 13.09 3.02 -0.10
C ILE A 117 11.68 3.59 0.09
N SER A 118 11.12 4.10 -1.00
CA SER A 118 9.79 4.71 -1.03
C SER A 118 9.00 4.22 -2.24
N SER A 119 7.68 4.38 -2.20
CA SER A 119 6.85 4.07 -3.37
C SER A 119 7.23 4.91 -4.60
N THR A 120 7.75 6.10 -4.42
CA THR A 120 8.27 6.92 -5.52
C THR A 120 9.51 6.29 -6.15
N TYR A 121 10.46 5.85 -5.33
CA TYR A 121 11.65 5.17 -5.83
C TYR A 121 11.32 3.86 -6.57
N ILE A 122 10.41 3.07 -6.03
CA ILE A 122 9.96 1.84 -6.70
C ILE A 122 9.29 2.14 -8.05
N ARG A 123 8.46 3.19 -8.13
CA ARG A 123 7.84 3.62 -9.41
C ARG A 123 8.88 4.00 -10.45
N GLU A 124 9.86 4.79 -10.08
CA GLU A 124 10.98 5.16 -10.97
C GLU A 124 11.68 3.91 -11.51
N LEU A 125 12.05 2.96 -10.64
CA LEU A 125 12.70 1.72 -11.06
C LEU A 125 11.86 0.91 -12.04
N LEU A 126 10.55 0.82 -11.81
CA LEU A 126 9.63 0.12 -12.72
C LEU A 126 9.52 0.85 -14.07
N LEU A 127 9.42 2.17 -14.06
CA LEU A 127 9.34 3.00 -15.28
C LEU A 127 10.66 2.99 -16.08
N ASP A 128 11.79 2.79 -15.41
CA ASP A 128 13.10 2.59 -16.04
C ASP A 128 13.35 1.13 -16.48
N GLY A 129 12.41 0.22 -16.21
CA GLY A 129 12.53 -1.22 -16.55
C GLY A 129 13.45 -2.00 -15.60
N ASN A 130 13.92 -1.41 -14.51
CA ASN A 130 14.75 -2.10 -13.52
C ASN A 130 13.89 -2.91 -12.54
N VAL A 131 13.11 -3.83 -13.10
CA VAL A 131 12.21 -4.72 -12.35
C VAL A 131 12.96 -5.57 -11.32
N PRO A 132 14.18 -6.11 -11.60
CA PRO A 132 14.91 -6.89 -10.59
C PRO A 132 15.21 -6.08 -9.31
N LEU A 133 15.64 -4.84 -9.43
CA LEU A 133 15.90 -4.00 -8.26
C LEU A 133 14.59 -3.57 -7.58
N ALA A 134 13.55 -3.26 -8.34
CA ALA A 134 12.23 -2.98 -7.79
C ALA A 134 11.73 -4.15 -6.92
N ASN A 135 11.80 -5.38 -7.41
CA ASN A 135 11.43 -6.60 -6.67
C ASN A 135 12.26 -6.77 -5.38
N LYS A 136 13.57 -6.55 -5.48
CA LYS A 136 14.45 -6.61 -4.30
C LYS A 136 14.04 -5.62 -3.22
N LEU A 137 13.69 -4.38 -3.60
CA LEU A 137 13.32 -3.32 -2.66
C LEU A 137 11.89 -3.46 -2.14
N LEU A 138 10.98 -4.01 -2.94
CA LEU A 138 9.62 -4.38 -2.52
C LEU A 138 9.63 -5.54 -1.51
N GLY A 139 10.59 -6.46 -1.61
CA GLY A 139 10.63 -7.70 -0.84
C GLY A 139 9.70 -8.80 -1.39
N TYR A 140 9.07 -8.56 -2.54
CA TYR A 140 8.23 -9.50 -3.28
C TYR A 140 8.29 -9.17 -4.80
N PRO A 141 7.97 -10.14 -5.69
CA PRO A 141 7.89 -9.87 -7.12
C PRO A 141 6.81 -8.82 -7.45
N TYR A 142 7.12 -7.92 -8.37
CA TYR A 142 6.09 -7.07 -8.97
C TYR A 142 5.22 -7.93 -9.87
N GLU A 143 3.97 -8.07 -9.52
CA GLU A 143 3.03 -9.00 -10.16
C GLU A 143 1.85 -8.27 -10.79
N ILE A 144 1.13 -8.97 -11.66
CA ILE A 144 -0.08 -8.49 -12.32
C ILE A 144 -1.12 -9.58 -12.17
N THR A 145 -2.26 -9.21 -11.61
CA THR A 145 -3.46 -10.05 -11.60
C THR A 145 -4.47 -9.49 -12.60
N SER A 146 -4.85 -10.30 -13.59
CA SER A 146 -5.82 -9.90 -14.61
C SER A 146 -6.47 -11.10 -15.27
N VAL A 147 -7.52 -10.84 -16.04
CA VAL A 147 -8.23 -11.88 -16.79
C VAL A 147 -7.52 -12.12 -18.12
N VAL A 148 -7.41 -13.39 -18.52
CA VAL A 148 -6.89 -13.78 -19.82
C VAL A 148 -7.92 -13.42 -20.91
N GLU A 149 -7.48 -12.67 -21.89
CA GLU A 149 -8.30 -12.23 -23.00
C GLU A 149 -8.01 -13.05 -24.28
N HIS A 150 -9.04 -13.22 -25.10
CA HIS A 150 -8.88 -13.80 -26.41
C HIS A 150 -8.23 -12.81 -27.38
N GLY A 151 -7.08 -13.17 -27.92
CA GLY A 151 -6.42 -12.44 -29.00
C GLY A 151 -6.65 -13.09 -30.37
N GLN A 152 -5.84 -12.70 -31.34
CA GLN A 152 -5.90 -13.21 -32.73
C GLN A 152 -5.48 -14.68 -32.86
N GLN A 153 -5.04 -15.34 -31.81
CA GLN A 153 -4.59 -16.74 -31.74
C GLN A 153 -3.47 -17.10 -32.73
N LEU A 154 -2.73 -16.13 -33.26
CA LEU A 154 -1.64 -16.36 -34.22
C LEU A 154 -0.55 -17.26 -33.65
N GLY A 155 -0.21 -17.14 -32.37
CA GLY A 155 0.75 -18.01 -31.73
C GLY A 155 0.40 -19.49 -31.80
N ARG A 156 -0.89 -19.83 -31.72
CA ARG A 156 -1.38 -21.22 -31.86
C ARG A 156 -1.11 -21.79 -33.25
N THR A 157 -1.28 -20.98 -34.30
CA THR A 157 -1.03 -21.43 -35.71
C THR A 157 0.47 -21.59 -35.97
N LEU A 158 1.32 -20.91 -35.22
CA LEU A 158 2.79 -21.00 -35.28
C LEU A 158 3.39 -22.05 -34.35
N GLY A 159 2.55 -22.79 -33.60
CA GLY A 159 3.01 -23.80 -32.63
C GLY A 159 3.41 -23.23 -31.25
N PHE A 160 3.26 -21.93 -31.02
CA PHE A 160 3.58 -21.25 -29.78
C PHE A 160 2.35 -20.54 -29.22
N PRO A 161 1.45 -21.25 -28.51
CA PRO A 161 0.28 -20.62 -27.91
C PRO A 161 0.67 -19.48 -26.97
N THR A 162 0.05 -18.32 -27.14
CA THR A 162 0.27 -17.14 -26.30
C THR A 162 -0.99 -16.81 -25.52
N MET A 163 -0.80 -16.21 -24.38
CA MET A 163 -1.82 -15.71 -23.50
C MET A 163 -1.80 -14.17 -23.55
N ASN A 164 -2.96 -13.55 -23.77
CA ASN A 164 -3.10 -12.11 -23.71
C ASN A 164 -3.69 -11.72 -22.36
N ILE A 165 -3.08 -10.74 -21.70
CA ILE A 165 -3.50 -10.25 -20.40
C ILE A 165 -3.70 -8.74 -20.53
N ALA A 166 -4.91 -8.26 -20.22
CA ALA A 166 -5.15 -6.83 -20.11
C ALA A 166 -4.39 -6.24 -18.93
N TRP A 167 -3.71 -5.12 -19.17
CA TRP A 167 -3.02 -4.45 -18.05
C TRP A 167 -4.05 -3.80 -17.12
N PRO A 168 -3.96 -4.04 -15.79
CA PRO A 168 -4.90 -3.45 -14.84
C PRO A 168 -4.85 -1.91 -14.89
N LYS A 169 -6.01 -1.27 -14.80
CA LYS A 169 -6.10 0.19 -14.77
C LYS A 169 -5.28 0.76 -13.61
N ARG A 170 -4.62 1.88 -13.86
CA ARG A 170 -3.82 2.61 -12.88
C ARG A 170 -2.59 1.85 -12.33
N LYS A 171 -2.34 0.64 -12.78
CA LYS A 171 -1.13 -0.09 -12.41
C LYS A 171 0.04 0.36 -13.27
N ILE A 172 1.19 0.57 -12.65
CA ILE A 172 2.40 1.02 -13.35
C ILE A 172 2.82 0.00 -14.40
N ILE A 173 3.07 0.48 -15.60
CA ILE A 173 3.50 -0.33 -16.75
C ILE A 173 5.00 -0.13 -16.92
N PRO A 174 5.82 -1.18 -16.76
CA PRO A 174 7.23 -1.11 -17.17
C PRO A 174 7.38 -0.82 -18.67
N PRO A 175 8.52 -0.33 -19.15
CA PRO A 175 8.75 -0.10 -20.57
C PRO A 175 8.48 -1.36 -21.41
N ARG A 176 8.18 -1.17 -22.70
CA ARG A 176 8.01 -2.30 -23.61
C ARG A 176 9.29 -3.14 -23.68
N GLY A 177 9.15 -4.43 -23.56
CA GLY A 177 10.29 -5.35 -23.54
C GLY A 177 9.85 -6.80 -23.34
N VAL A 178 10.83 -7.67 -23.19
CA VAL A 178 10.64 -9.08 -22.85
C VAL A 178 10.99 -9.28 -21.38
N TYR A 179 10.04 -9.79 -20.63
CA TYR A 179 10.19 -10.03 -19.19
C TYR A 179 9.98 -11.52 -18.90
N LEU A 180 10.84 -12.07 -18.04
CA LEU A 180 10.63 -13.41 -17.52
C LEU A 180 9.64 -13.35 -16.37
N CYS A 181 8.49 -14.01 -16.53
CA CYS A 181 7.43 -14.09 -15.52
C CYS A 181 7.29 -15.53 -15.00
N ARG A 182 6.77 -15.66 -13.80
CA ARG A 182 6.43 -16.95 -13.19
C ARG A 182 4.96 -16.98 -12.82
#